data_bc0cbf4038c98baca10460cc647ccde8
#
_entry.id   bc0cbf4038c98baca10460cc647ccde8
#
_cell.length_a   1.000
_cell.length_b   1.000
_cell.length_c   1.000
_cell.angle_alpha   90.00
_cell.angle_beta   90.00
_cell.angle_gamma   90.00
#
_symmetry.space_group_name_H-M   'P 1'
#
loop_
_entity.id
_entity.type
_entity.pdbx_description
1 polymer ?
#
loop_
_entity_poly.entity_id
_entity_poly.type
_entity_poly.pdbx_seq_one_letter_code
_entity_poly.pdbx_strand_id
1 'polypeptide(L)'
;PIGAGPASLTVARDLLPLGYEVTIFEKDNKPGGLMRTNIPSFRLPEEVLDEEVYRIIKMGAELKTNSYVDNLQDVINSFDAVFVGTGAPKGKDLKIPGREEAEANIHIGIDWLTSIAFEHTKSIGKKVIVIGGGNTAMDCCRTAIRLGAEDVKVTVRSPQSDMKASDWELEEALDEGIPILDNTSPKEFLIDDQGKLKGMKFEKMEAQYTDGKRKLIPTGEEIVIECDDVLLAIGQDNAFPWIEKNIGIEFNEWDCPIVDKTTMQSSHPKVFFGGDAAWGPENIIWAVAHGHQAAISIDNFCSDVDLFDRPPPLTNLVSQKMGIHEWSYDNDISQEARLDVPHADLKEALNDLKMEVELGFDEKLALEEAQRCLNCDM
;
A
#
# COMPACT_ATOMS: atom_id res chain seq x y z
N PRO A 1 -11.40 -10.33 12.89
CA PRO A 1 -10.97 -9.74 11.60
C PRO A 1 -10.61 -10.78 10.55
N ILE A 2 -10.93 -10.47 9.27
CA ILE A 2 -10.53 -11.26 8.11
C ILE A 2 -9.49 -10.45 7.34
N GLY A 3 -8.29 -11.02 7.15
CA GLY A 3 -7.05 -10.38 6.75
C GLY A 3 -6.26 -9.84 7.95
N ALA A 4 -4.93 -9.88 7.91
CA ALA A 4 -4.03 -9.39 8.94
C ALA A 4 -3.21 -8.17 8.47
N GLY A 5 -3.84 -7.30 7.67
CA GLY A 5 -3.29 -6.02 7.28
C GLY A 5 -3.46 -4.93 8.35
N PRO A 6 -2.99 -3.70 8.11
CA PRO A 6 -2.95 -2.63 9.11
C PRO A 6 -4.32 -2.29 9.71
N ALA A 7 -5.39 -2.28 8.93
CA ALA A 7 -6.74 -2.01 9.44
C ALA A 7 -7.19 -3.07 10.47
N SER A 8 -7.03 -4.35 10.14
CA SER A 8 -7.40 -5.46 11.02
C SER A 8 -6.55 -5.55 12.29
N LEU A 9 -5.25 -5.29 12.16
CA LEU A 9 -4.33 -5.24 13.29
C LEU A 9 -4.70 -4.11 14.26
N THR A 10 -5.13 -2.96 13.73
CA THR A 10 -5.61 -1.82 14.53
C THR A 10 -6.90 -2.17 15.27
N VAL A 11 -7.86 -2.81 14.59
CA VAL A 11 -9.08 -3.30 15.26
C VAL A 11 -8.75 -4.25 16.43
N ALA A 12 -7.82 -5.17 16.21
CA ALA A 12 -7.40 -6.08 17.27
C ALA A 12 -6.74 -5.33 18.43
N ARG A 13 -5.80 -4.41 18.13
CA ARG A 13 -5.11 -3.59 19.12
C ARG A 13 -6.06 -2.80 20.01
N ASP A 14 -7.14 -2.27 19.44
CA ASP A 14 -8.05 -1.41 20.19
C ASP A 14 -9.12 -2.22 20.97
N LEU A 15 -9.56 -3.37 20.46
CA LEU A 15 -10.56 -4.20 21.13
C LEU A 15 -9.99 -5.07 22.25
N LEU A 16 -8.76 -5.55 22.14
CA LEU A 16 -8.13 -6.41 23.15
C LEU A 16 -8.08 -5.78 24.55
N PRO A 17 -7.67 -4.50 24.72
CA PRO A 17 -7.67 -3.87 26.04
C PRO A 17 -9.06 -3.69 26.66
N LEU A 18 -10.11 -3.71 25.83
CA LEU A 18 -11.50 -3.64 26.28
C LEU A 18 -12.04 -5.00 26.76
N GLY A 19 -11.25 -6.07 26.62
CA GLY A 19 -11.58 -7.42 27.10
C GLY A 19 -12.24 -8.31 26.05
N TYR A 20 -12.26 -7.92 24.80
CA TYR A 20 -12.77 -8.76 23.70
C TYR A 20 -11.80 -9.89 23.35
N GLU A 21 -12.34 -11.05 23.03
CA GLU A 21 -11.61 -12.13 22.37
C GLU A 21 -11.53 -11.82 20.87
N VAL A 22 -10.32 -11.70 20.33
CA VAL A 22 -10.10 -11.32 18.94
C VAL A 22 -9.37 -12.43 18.19
N THR A 23 -10.03 -13.01 17.18
CA THR A 23 -9.43 -13.98 16.25
C THR A 23 -9.19 -13.30 14.89
N ILE A 24 -7.95 -13.35 14.40
CA ILE A 24 -7.55 -12.83 13.09
C ILE A 24 -7.32 -14.00 12.14
N PHE A 25 -8.04 -14.03 11.00
CA PHE A 25 -7.84 -14.99 9.93
C PHE A 25 -6.95 -14.39 8.84
N GLU A 26 -5.84 -15.05 8.53
CA GLU A 26 -4.90 -14.63 7.48
C GLU A 26 -4.66 -15.79 6.52
N LYS A 27 -4.86 -15.54 5.22
CA LYS A 27 -4.66 -16.55 4.17
C LYS A 27 -3.20 -16.93 3.99
N ASP A 28 -2.29 -15.96 4.18
CA ASP A 28 -0.86 -16.15 4.00
C ASP A 28 -0.21 -16.76 5.27
N ASN A 29 1.02 -17.22 5.13
CA ASN A 29 1.76 -17.82 6.25
C ASN A 29 2.29 -16.79 7.25
N LYS A 30 2.32 -15.50 6.87
CA LYS A 30 2.75 -14.38 7.72
C LYS A 30 1.73 -13.24 7.67
N PRO A 31 1.46 -12.57 8.81
CA PRO A 31 0.62 -11.38 8.86
C PRO A 31 1.36 -10.14 8.36
N GLY A 32 0.61 -9.06 8.09
CA GLY A 32 1.13 -7.76 7.69
C GLY A 32 0.44 -7.19 6.44
N GLY A 33 -0.29 -8.03 5.68
CA GLY A 33 -0.96 -7.59 4.45
C GLY A 33 0.02 -6.98 3.45
N LEU A 34 -0.40 -5.92 2.73
CA LEU A 34 0.43 -5.28 1.71
C LEU A 34 1.71 -4.62 2.26
N MET A 35 1.78 -4.31 3.56
CA MET A 35 3.04 -3.87 4.19
C MET A 35 4.13 -4.94 4.08
N ARG A 36 3.76 -6.22 4.14
CA ARG A 36 4.68 -7.35 3.99
C ARG A 36 4.92 -7.73 2.54
N THR A 37 3.86 -7.76 1.75
CA THR A 37 3.91 -8.37 0.42
C THR A 37 4.27 -7.40 -0.69
N ASN A 38 4.05 -6.10 -0.49
CA ASN A 38 4.19 -5.11 -1.55
C ASN A 38 5.14 -3.96 -1.23
N ILE A 39 5.43 -3.69 0.05
CA ILE A 39 6.51 -2.77 0.41
C ILE A 39 7.80 -3.61 0.49
N PRO A 40 8.80 -3.33 -0.37
CA PRO A 40 10.03 -4.10 -0.37
C PRO A 40 10.82 -3.97 0.93
N SER A 41 11.56 -5.02 1.30
CA SER A 41 12.31 -5.06 2.57
C SER A 41 13.38 -3.99 2.68
N PHE A 42 13.89 -3.46 1.58
CA PHE A 42 14.84 -2.34 1.59
C PHE A 42 14.20 -0.99 1.98
N ARG A 43 12.84 -0.90 2.02
CA ARG A 43 12.08 0.25 2.53
C ARG A 43 11.44 -0.04 3.89
N LEU A 44 10.95 -1.25 4.09
CA LEU A 44 10.36 -1.70 5.35
C LEU A 44 10.96 -3.07 5.71
N PRO A 45 12.00 -3.11 6.55
CA PRO A 45 12.61 -4.35 7.00
C PRO A 45 11.58 -5.28 7.65
N GLU A 46 11.70 -6.59 7.35
CA GLU A 46 10.76 -7.59 7.88
C GLU A 46 10.71 -7.61 9.40
N GLU A 47 11.85 -7.40 10.04
CA GLU A 47 12.00 -7.42 11.51
C GLU A 47 11.19 -6.30 12.17
N VAL A 48 11.16 -5.12 11.56
CA VAL A 48 10.39 -3.96 12.06
C VAL A 48 8.90 -4.26 12.00
N LEU A 49 8.44 -4.79 10.87
CA LEU A 49 7.04 -5.19 10.73
C LEU A 49 6.66 -6.34 11.66
N ASP A 50 7.54 -7.34 11.81
CA ASP A 50 7.32 -8.48 12.70
C ASP A 50 7.22 -8.02 14.16
N GLU A 51 8.05 -7.08 14.60
CA GLU A 51 7.99 -6.53 15.96
C GLU A 51 6.65 -5.83 16.22
N GLU A 52 6.18 -4.98 15.32
CA GLU A 52 4.92 -4.27 15.48
C GLU A 52 3.72 -5.22 15.47
N VAL A 53 3.67 -6.17 14.55
CA VAL A 53 2.62 -7.19 14.51
C VAL A 53 2.64 -8.03 15.80
N TYR A 54 3.82 -8.46 16.23
CA TYR A 54 3.96 -9.32 17.40
C TYR A 54 3.56 -8.62 18.71
N ARG A 55 3.78 -7.30 18.83
CA ARG A 55 3.28 -6.51 19.97
C ARG A 55 1.75 -6.62 20.07
N ILE A 56 1.04 -6.53 18.95
CA ILE A 56 -0.42 -6.63 18.92
C ILE A 56 -0.87 -8.07 19.26
N ILE A 57 -0.25 -9.08 18.65
CA ILE A 57 -0.60 -10.48 18.90
C ILE A 57 -0.36 -10.84 20.39
N LYS A 58 0.72 -10.35 20.99
CA LYS A 58 1.02 -10.54 22.41
C LYS A 58 -0.01 -9.94 23.36
N MET A 59 -0.82 -9.00 22.91
CA MET A 59 -1.93 -8.48 23.73
C MET A 59 -3.06 -9.51 23.91
N GLY A 60 -3.02 -10.65 23.20
CA GLY A 60 -3.94 -11.76 23.36
C GLY A 60 -4.76 -12.12 22.11
N ALA A 61 -4.45 -11.57 20.94
CA ALA A 61 -5.12 -11.96 19.71
C ALA A 61 -4.79 -13.41 19.31
N GLU A 62 -5.80 -14.17 18.91
CA GLU A 62 -5.60 -15.45 18.23
C GLU A 62 -5.35 -15.21 16.75
N LEU A 63 -4.12 -15.45 16.28
CA LEU A 63 -3.77 -15.34 14.86
C LEU A 63 -3.80 -16.71 14.19
N LYS A 64 -4.65 -16.86 13.17
CA LYS A 64 -4.77 -18.04 12.31
C LYS A 64 -4.20 -17.75 10.94
N THR A 65 -2.93 -18.06 10.72
CA THR A 65 -2.28 -18.00 9.41
C THR A 65 -2.64 -19.23 8.56
N ASN A 66 -2.38 -19.17 7.23
CA ASN A 66 -2.79 -20.18 6.27
C ASN A 66 -4.29 -20.54 6.38
N SER A 67 -5.11 -19.56 6.74
CA SER A 67 -6.54 -19.73 7.03
C SER A 67 -7.35 -18.84 6.08
N TYR A 68 -7.62 -19.37 4.90
CA TYR A 68 -8.49 -18.71 3.93
C TYR A 68 -9.95 -18.82 4.39
N VAL A 69 -10.67 -17.70 4.41
CA VAL A 69 -12.12 -17.65 4.62
C VAL A 69 -12.79 -17.76 3.26
N ASP A 70 -13.49 -18.83 3.01
CA ASP A 70 -14.23 -19.11 1.78
C ASP A 70 -15.74 -18.89 1.88
N ASN A 71 -16.23 -18.67 3.09
CA ASN A 71 -17.65 -18.45 3.40
C ASN A 71 -17.79 -17.45 4.56
N LEU A 72 -18.38 -16.28 4.29
CA LEU A 72 -18.54 -15.25 5.31
C LEU A 72 -19.66 -15.58 6.30
N GLN A 73 -20.73 -16.29 5.84
CA GLN A 73 -21.85 -16.67 6.71
C GLN A 73 -21.40 -17.51 7.91
N ASP A 74 -20.44 -18.42 7.71
CA ASP A 74 -19.91 -19.25 8.78
C ASP A 74 -19.17 -18.43 9.84
N VAL A 75 -18.45 -17.39 9.41
CA VAL A 75 -17.77 -16.46 10.32
C VAL A 75 -18.80 -15.62 11.08
N ILE A 76 -19.83 -15.08 10.42
CA ILE A 76 -20.92 -14.31 11.06
C ILE A 76 -21.65 -15.14 12.12
N ASN A 77 -21.85 -16.42 11.86
CA ASN A 77 -22.52 -17.32 12.80
C ASN A 77 -21.67 -17.64 14.03
N SER A 78 -20.35 -17.52 13.90
CA SER A 78 -19.40 -17.93 14.95
C SER A 78 -18.92 -16.77 15.82
N PHE A 79 -19.13 -15.51 15.42
CA PHE A 79 -18.65 -14.32 16.12
C PHE A 79 -19.76 -13.28 16.32
N ASP A 80 -19.60 -12.45 17.36
CA ASP A 80 -20.55 -11.36 17.66
C ASP A 80 -20.45 -10.24 16.64
N ALA A 81 -19.24 -9.92 16.18
CA ALA A 81 -18.97 -8.95 15.11
C ALA A 81 -17.83 -9.42 14.20
N VAL A 82 -17.85 -9.02 12.94
CA VAL A 82 -16.86 -9.37 11.93
C VAL A 82 -16.30 -8.10 11.28
N PHE A 83 -14.99 -7.98 11.24
CA PHE A 83 -14.31 -6.93 10.49
C PHE A 83 -13.64 -7.49 9.23
N VAL A 84 -13.90 -6.90 8.07
CA VAL A 84 -13.30 -7.28 6.79
C VAL A 84 -12.23 -6.27 6.42
N GLY A 85 -10.97 -6.68 6.54
CA GLY A 85 -9.78 -5.88 6.23
C GLY A 85 -8.86 -6.56 5.23
N THR A 86 -9.44 -7.18 4.20
CA THR A 86 -8.69 -7.96 3.18
C THR A 86 -7.96 -7.10 2.15
N GLY A 87 -8.10 -5.79 2.24
CA GLY A 87 -7.47 -4.86 1.30
C GLY A 87 -8.03 -4.94 -0.12
N ALA A 88 -7.25 -4.48 -1.09
CA ALA A 88 -7.54 -4.56 -2.54
C ALA A 88 -6.53 -5.50 -3.22
N PRO A 89 -6.70 -6.81 -3.11
CA PRO A 89 -5.69 -7.79 -3.47
C PRO A 89 -5.60 -8.11 -4.96
N LYS A 90 -6.49 -7.58 -5.80
CA LYS A 90 -6.54 -7.90 -7.22
C LYS A 90 -5.88 -6.80 -8.06
N GLY A 91 -4.72 -7.07 -8.61
CA GLY A 91 -4.08 -6.15 -9.54
C GLY A 91 -4.81 -6.06 -10.89
N LYS A 92 -4.77 -4.88 -11.50
CA LYS A 92 -5.39 -4.64 -12.82
C LYS A 92 -4.50 -5.17 -13.92
N ASP A 93 -5.13 -5.81 -14.88
CA ASP A 93 -4.47 -6.31 -16.10
C ASP A 93 -4.68 -5.34 -17.27
N LEU A 94 -3.78 -5.41 -18.25
CA LEU A 94 -3.77 -4.57 -19.44
C LEU A 94 -4.15 -5.39 -20.67
N LYS A 95 -5.38 -5.25 -21.13
CA LYS A 95 -5.91 -5.99 -22.27
C LYS A 95 -5.64 -5.25 -23.59
N ILE A 96 -4.44 -5.44 -24.14
CA ILE A 96 -4.00 -4.93 -25.43
C ILE A 96 -3.43 -6.09 -26.26
N PRO A 97 -3.26 -5.93 -27.61
CA PRO A 97 -2.70 -6.97 -28.48
C PRO A 97 -1.37 -7.53 -27.96
N GLY A 98 -1.16 -8.84 -28.11
CA GLY A 98 0.03 -9.55 -27.67
C GLY A 98 0.03 -9.95 -26.18
N ARG A 99 -1.02 -9.61 -25.41
CA ARG A 99 -1.09 -9.90 -23.96
C ARG A 99 -1.10 -11.41 -23.66
N GLU A 100 -1.88 -12.17 -24.42
CA GLU A 100 -2.02 -13.62 -24.19
C GLU A 100 -0.75 -14.37 -24.61
N GLU A 101 -0.17 -13.98 -25.74
CA GLU A 101 1.04 -14.61 -26.26
C GLU A 101 2.26 -14.37 -25.37
N ALA A 102 2.36 -13.19 -24.75
CA ALA A 102 3.44 -12.80 -23.86
C ALA A 102 3.16 -13.08 -22.37
N GLU A 103 2.15 -13.85 -22.03
CA GLU A 103 1.69 -14.08 -20.64
C GLU A 103 2.82 -14.40 -19.67
N ALA A 104 3.77 -15.24 -20.10
CA ALA A 104 4.90 -15.67 -19.27
C ALA A 104 5.87 -14.54 -18.86
N ASN A 105 5.86 -13.41 -19.60
CA ASN A 105 6.76 -12.27 -19.39
C ASN A 105 6.01 -11.00 -18.93
N ILE A 106 4.72 -11.12 -18.66
CA ILE A 106 3.90 -9.99 -18.19
C ILE A 106 3.35 -10.30 -16.82
N HIS A 107 3.80 -9.56 -15.82
CA HIS A 107 3.51 -9.81 -14.42
C HIS A 107 2.63 -8.69 -13.86
N ILE A 108 1.64 -9.04 -13.08
CA ILE A 108 0.89 -8.08 -12.27
C ILE A 108 1.78 -7.65 -11.11
N GLY A 109 2.04 -6.34 -10.97
CA GLY A 109 3.06 -5.81 -10.06
C GLY A 109 2.89 -6.25 -8.61
N ILE A 110 1.66 -6.21 -8.08
CA ILE A 110 1.41 -6.63 -6.68
C ILE A 110 1.64 -8.14 -6.49
N ASP A 111 1.27 -8.97 -7.45
CA ASP A 111 1.47 -10.42 -7.37
C ASP A 111 2.95 -10.77 -7.50
N TRP A 112 3.65 -10.03 -8.36
CA TRP A 112 5.09 -10.18 -8.55
C TRP A 112 5.87 -9.78 -7.28
N LEU A 113 5.56 -8.64 -6.66
CA LEU A 113 6.16 -8.24 -5.38
C LEU A 113 5.87 -9.25 -4.28
N THR A 114 4.64 -9.76 -4.20
CA THR A 114 4.25 -10.82 -3.28
C THR A 114 5.10 -12.08 -3.48
N SER A 115 5.32 -12.47 -4.74
CA SER A 115 6.15 -13.63 -5.09
C SER A 115 7.61 -13.45 -4.65
N ILE A 116 8.13 -12.23 -4.65
CA ILE A 116 9.47 -11.92 -4.15
C ILE A 116 9.51 -11.91 -2.63
N ALA A 117 8.53 -11.28 -1.98
CA ALA A 117 8.44 -11.23 -0.52
C ALA A 117 8.39 -12.63 0.11
N PHE A 118 7.79 -13.60 -0.58
CA PHE A 118 7.77 -15.01 -0.16
C PHE A 118 8.87 -15.87 -0.82
N GLU A 119 9.87 -15.25 -1.44
CA GLU A 119 11.04 -15.90 -2.04
C GLU A 119 10.74 -16.93 -3.15
N HIS A 120 9.56 -16.81 -3.79
CA HIS A 120 9.18 -17.66 -4.91
C HIS A 120 9.85 -17.21 -6.23
N THR A 121 10.03 -15.90 -6.42
CA THR A 121 10.72 -15.30 -7.57
C THR A 121 12.06 -14.71 -7.12
N LYS A 122 13.15 -15.06 -7.82
CA LYS A 122 14.53 -14.68 -7.47
C LYS A 122 15.29 -14.00 -8.62
N SER A 123 14.66 -13.82 -9.75
CA SER A 123 15.26 -13.20 -10.93
C SER A 123 14.20 -12.59 -11.83
N ILE A 124 14.61 -11.69 -12.70
CA ILE A 124 13.80 -11.08 -13.76
C ILE A 124 14.67 -10.89 -14.99
N GLY A 125 14.07 -10.60 -16.13
CA GLY A 125 14.80 -10.29 -17.37
C GLY A 125 15.73 -9.07 -17.24
N LYS A 126 16.63 -8.92 -18.21
CA LYS A 126 17.63 -7.84 -18.19
C LYS A 126 17.03 -6.47 -18.53
N LYS A 127 16.03 -6.44 -19.40
CA LYS A 127 15.33 -5.24 -19.82
C LYS A 127 13.89 -5.31 -19.30
N VAL A 128 13.51 -4.41 -18.41
CA VAL A 128 12.21 -4.43 -17.75
C VAL A 128 11.47 -3.12 -17.97
N ILE A 129 10.21 -3.21 -18.37
CA ILE A 129 9.32 -2.05 -18.42
C ILE A 129 8.32 -2.17 -17.27
N VAL A 130 8.20 -1.11 -16.48
CA VAL A 130 7.15 -0.97 -15.46
C VAL A 130 6.10 0.01 -15.98
N ILE A 131 4.84 -0.42 -16.02
CA ILE A 131 3.72 0.43 -16.47
C ILE A 131 2.94 0.88 -15.25
N GLY A 132 3.00 2.18 -14.95
CA GLY A 132 2.26 2.77 -13.83
C GLY A 132 2.95 3.98 -13.23
N GLY A 133 2.19 4.80 -12.51
CA GLY A 133 2.68 6.05 -11.93
C GLY A 133 2.33 6.20 -10.43
N GLY A 134 2.15 5.11 -9.71
CA GLY A 134 1.94 5.09 -8.25
C GLY A 134 3.13 4.47 -7.51
N ASN A 135 3.09 4.48 -6.17
CA ASN A 135 4.15 3.92 -5.33
C ASN A 135 4.46 2.46 -5.67
N THR A 136 3.45 1.65 -5.99
CA THR A 136 3.67 0.26 -6.45
C THR A 136 4.58 0.17 -7.68
N ALA A 137 4.51 1.14 -8.60
CA ALA A 137 5.39 1.16 -9.77
C ALA A 137 6.83 1.48 -9.36
N MET A 138 7.02 2.37 -8.39
CA MET A 138 8.34 2.68 -7.82
C MET A 138 8.91 1.47 -7.08
N ASP A 139 8.12 0.79 -6.29
CA ASP A 139 8.52 -0.46 -5.63
C ASP A 139 8.92 -1.54 -6.65
N CYS A 140 8.14 -1.72 -7.71
CA CYS A 140 8.43 -2.68 -8.78
C CYS A 140 9.74 -2.37 -9.50
N CYS A 141 9.97 -1.14 -9.93
CA CYS A 141 11.15 -0.79 -10.70
C CYS A 141 12.44 -0.87 -9.88
N ARG A 142 12.42 -0.40 -8.64
CA ARG A 142 13.54 -0.47 -7.70
C ARG A 142 13.87 -1.91 -7.30
N THR A 143 12.84 -2.74 -7.12
CA THR A 143 13.01 -4.18 -6.87
C THR A 143 13.59 -4.90 -8.09
N ALA A 144 13.16 -4.55 -9.31
CA ALA A 144 13.66 -5.17 -10.53
C ALA A 144 15.18 -4.98 -10.71
N ILE A 145 15.71 -3.79 -10.42
CA ILE A 145 17.17 -3.55 -10.45
C ILE A 145 17.87 -4.47 -9.45
N ARG A 146 17.38 -4.57 -8.22
CA ARG A 146 17.97 -5.41 -7.17
C ARG A 146 17.92 -6.91 -7.50
N LEU A 147 17.00 -7.32 -8.37
CA LEU A 147 16.94 -8.68 -8.92
C LEU A 147 17.84 -8.89 -10.15
N GLY A 148 18.63 -7.89 -10.52
CA GLY A 148 19.63 -7.98 -11.58
C GLY A 148 19.16 -7.55 -12.97
N ALA A 149 18.06 -6.79 -13.08
CA ALA A 149 17.73 -6.08 -14.31
C ALA A 149 18.79 -4.99 -14.57
N GLU A 150 19.18 -4.87 -15.85
CA GLU A 150 20.23 -3.95 -16.30
C GLU A 150 19.67 -2.67 -16.91
N ASP A 151 18.47 -2.73 -17.45
CA ASP A 151 17.77 -1.62 -18.08
C ASP A 151 16.30 -1.62 -17.65
N VAL A 152 15.96 -0.80 -16.64
CA VAL A 152 14.60 -0.66 -16.12
C VAL A 152 14.06 0.70 -16.51
N LYS A 153 12.85 0.72 -17.08
CA LYS A 153 12.15 1.96 -17.45
C LYS A 153 10.74 1.95 -16.87
N VAL A 154 10.33 3.08 -16.32
CA VAL A 154 8.93 3.32 -15.95
C VAL A 154 8.24 4.07 -17.07
N THR A 155 7.04 3.61 -17.46
CA THR A 155 6.20 4.31 -18.43
C THR A 155 4.89 4.73 -17.79
N VAL A 156 4.50 5.99 -18.03
CA VAL A 156 3.24 6.55 -17.54
C VAL A 156 2.55 7.37 -18.62
N ARG A 157 1.24 7.16 -18.75
CA ARG A 157 0.45 7.81 -19.82
C ARG A 157 0.20 9.30 -19.59
N SER A 158 0.39 9.78 -18.37
CA SER A 158 0.20 11.18 -17.98
C SER A 158 1.54 11.87 -17.79
N PRO A 159 1.59 13.20 -17.71
CA PRO A 159 2.78 13.93 -17.29
C PRO A 159 3.29 13.44 -15.95
N GLN A 160 4.60 13.49 -15.73
CA GLN A 160 5.23 13.10 -14.47
C GLN A 160 4.66 13.90 -13.28
N SER A 161 4.36 15.19 -13.46
CA SER A 161 3.72 16.03 -12.45
C SER A 161 2.34 15.55 -11.97
N ASP A 162 1.70 14.66 -12.73
CA ASP A 162 0.38 14.11 -12.40
C ASP A 162 0.47 12.66 -11.86
N MET A 163 1.67 12.17 -11.61
CA MET A 163 1.87 10.85 -11.00
C MET A 163 1.34 10.86 -9.57
N LYS A 164 0.88 9.69 -9.14
CA LYS A 164 0.35 9.50 -7.79
C LYS A 164 1.40 8.99 -6.80
N ALA A 165 2.58 8.63 -7.28
CA ALA A 165 3.70 8.28 -6.41
C ALA A 165 4.10 9.51 -5.59
N SER A 166 4.55 9.28 -4.37
CA SER A 166 5.08 10.33 -3.51
C SER A 166 6.34 10.93 -4.12
N ASP A 167 6.57 12.22 -3.92
CA ASP A 167 7.71 12.92 -4.51
C ASP A 167 9.04 12.24 -4.16
N TRP A 168 9.21 11.83 -2.90
CA TRP A 168 10.43 11.12 -2.45
C TRP A 168 10.62 9.76 -3.11
N GLU A 169 9.55 9.00 -3.40
CA GLU A 169 9.65 7.72 -4.12
C GLU A 169 10.07 7.91 -5.58
N LEU A 170 9.64 9.03 -6.18
CA LEU A 170 10.07 9.41 -7.53
C LEU A 170 11.55 9.82 -7.52
N GLU A 171 11.97 10.63 -6.54
CA GLU A 171 13.35 11.07 -6.39
C GLU A 171 14.28 9.86 -6.20
N GLU A 172 13.94 8.94 -5.30
CA GLU A 172 14.74 7.73 -5.08
C GLU A 172 14.85 6.83 -6.32
N ALA A 173 13.76 6.67 -7.09
CA ALA A 173 13.80 5.89 -8.32
C ALA A 173 14.72 6.57 -9.38
N LEU A 174 14.69 7.89 -9.47
CA LEU A 174 15.56 8.66 -10.36
C LEU A 174 17.04 8.61 -9.93
N ASP A 175 17.31 8.68 -8.62
CA ASP A 175 18.66 8.58 -8.05
C ASP A 175 19.26 7.18 -8.26
N GLU A 176 18.42 6.14 -8.27
CA GLU A 176 18.80 4.79 -8.66
C GLU A 176 18.99 4.62 -10.18
N GLY A 177 18.84 5.68 -10.96
CA GLY A 177 19.09 5.72 -12.41
C GLY A 177 17.94 5.18 -13.26
N ILE A 178 16.72 5.12 -12.72
CA ILE A 178 15.54 4.60 -13.43
C ILE A 178 14.84 5.75 -14.18
N PRO A 179 14.86 5.78 -15.53
CA PRO A 179 14.17 6.81 -16.28
C PRO A 179 12.65 6.63 -16.25
N ILE A 180 11.94 7.75 -16.08
CA ILE A 180 10.47 7.82 -16.17
C ILE A 180 10.11 8.41 -17.53
N LEU A 181 9.45 7.60 -18.36
CA LEU A 181 8.95 7.98 -19.66
C LEU A 181 7.48 8.37 -19.55
N ASP A 182 7.25 9.64 -19.35
CA ASP A 182 5.91 10.19 -19.22
C ASP A 182 5.20 10.38 -20.57
N ASN A 183 3.91 10.73 -20.52
CA ASN A 183 3.08 10.93 -21.71
C ASN A 183 3.17 9.76 -22.71
N THR A 184 3.24 8.53 -22.20
CA THR A 184 3.53 7.33 -22.99
C THR A 184 2.50 6.25 -22.69
N SER A 185 1.56 6.02 -23.63
CA SER A 185 0.45 5.07 -23.48
C SER A 185 0.75 3.73 -24.15
N PRO A 186 0.63 2.59 -23.47
CA PRO A 186 0.87 1.28 -24.09
C PRO A 186 -0.17 0.94 -25.15
N LYS A 187 0.27 0.35 -26.28
CA LYS A 187 -0.58 -0.05 -27.41
C LYS A 187 -0.54 -1.55 -27.70
N GLU A 188 0.63 -2.17 -27.62
CA GLU A 188 0.82 -3.54 -28.08
C GLU A 188 2.06 -4.16 -27.43
N PHE A 189 1.96 -5.42 -27.04
CA PHE A 189 3.11 -6.26 -26.69
C PHE A 189 3.66 -6.88 -27.98
N LEU A 190 4.94 -6.67 -28.23
CA LEU A 190 5.61 -7.18 -29.43
C LEU A 190 6.22 -8.54 -29.17
N ILE A 191 5.83 -9.50 -29.99
CA ILE A 191 6.22 -10.91 -29.86
C ILE A 191 7.20 -11.26 -30.98
N ASP A 192 8.18 -12.08 -30.70
CA ASP A 192 9.08 -12.64 -31.70
C ASP A 192 8.48 -13.89 -32.37
N ASP A 193 9.20 -14.44 -33.35
CA ASP A 193 8.76 -15.61 -34.12
C ASP A 193 8.68 -16.89 -33.26
N GLN A 194 9.20 -16.85 -32.04
CA GLN A 194 9.16 -17.98 -31.08
C GLN A 194 8.04 -17.80 -30.03
N GLY A 195 7.26 -16.73 -30.13
CA GLY A 195 6.19 -16.41 -29.20
C GLY A 195 6.67 -15.77 -27.89
N LYS A 196 7.91 -15.25 -27.85
CA LYS A 196 8.47 -14.60 -26.68
C LYS A 196 8.33 -13.07 -26.79
N LEU A 197 8.12 -12.40 -25.66
CA LEU A 197 8.13 -10.94 -25.60
C LEU A 197 9.50 -10.40 -26.02
N LYS A 198 9.51 -9.41 -26.91
CA LYS A 198 10.73 -8.72 -27.38
C LYS A 198 10.68 -7.22 -27.16
N GLY A 199 9.52 -6.68 -26.75
CA GLY A 199 9.35 -5.26 -26.54
C GLY A 199 7.89 -4.85 -26.48
N MET A 200 7.68 -3.55 -26.34
CA MET A 200 6.36 -2.94 -26.33
C MET A 200 6.29 -1.76 -27.29
N LYS A 201 5.13 -1.59 -27.89
CA LYS A 201 4.78 -0.38 -28.65
C LYS A 201 3.97 0.55 -27.78
N PHE A 202 4.32 1.82 -27.81
CA PHE A 202 3.63 2.89 -27.11
C PHE A 202 3.25 4.01 -28.08
N GLU A 203 2.25 4.77 -27.72
CA GLU A 203 1.87 6.01 -28.37
C GLU A 203 2.14 7.20 -27.46
N LYS A 204 2.73 8.25 -28.02
CA LYS A 204 2.93 9.51 -27.30
C LYS A 204 1.59 10.22 -27.10
N MET A 205 1.42 10.75 -25.89
CA MET A 205 0.20 11.45 -25.49
C MET A 205 0.50 12.93 -25.24
N GLU A 206 -0.49 13.77 -25.45
CA GLU A 206 -0.49 15.17 -25.03
C GLU A 206 -1.56 15.38 -23.97
N ALA A 207 -1.20 15.99 -22.84
CA ALA A 207 -2.15 16.31 -21.79
C ALA A 207 -2.77 17.69 -22.02
N GLN A 208 -4.09 17.75 -22.21
CA GLN A 208 -4.84 18.99 -22.27
C GLN A 208 -5.69 19.16 -21.02
N TYR A 209 -5.66 20.35 -20.45
CA TYR A 209 -6.41 20.69 -19.24
C TYR A 209 -7.54 21.65 -19.59
N THR A 210 -8.78 21.27 -19.27
CA THR A 210 -9.97 22.12 -19.44
C THR A 210 -10.76 22.07 -18.14
N ASP A 211 -11.03 23.22 -17.54
CA ASP A 211 -11.75 23.36 -16.25
C ASP A 211 -11.16 22.46 -15.14
N GLY A 212 -9.84 22.38 -15.07
CA GLY A 212 -9.13 21.56 -14.09
C GLY A 212 -9.20 20.04 -14.35
N LYS A 213 -9.86 19.61 -15.42
CA LYS A 213 -9.92 18.19 -15.82
C LYS A 213 -8.89 17.91 -16.91
N ARG A 214 -8.08 16.88 -16.67
CA ARG A 214 -7.11 16.39 -17.66
C ARG A 214 -7.77 15.49 -18.69
N LYS A 215 -7.44 15.73 -19.95
CA LYS A 215 -7.73 14.85 -21.08
C LYS A 215 -6.42 14.50 -21.79
N LEU A 216 -6.15 13.21 -21.97
CA LEU A 216 -4.99 12.74 -22.73
C LEU A 216 -5.40 12.54 -24.17
N ILE A 217 -4.64 13.12 -25.11
CA ILE A 217 -4.89 13.05 -26.54
C ILE A 217 -3.72 12.33 -27.21
N PRO A 218 -3.98 11.30 -28.03
CA PRO A 218 -2.94 10.66 -28.82
C PRO A 218 -2.33 11.64 -29.83
N THR A 219 -1.00 11.63 -29.93
CA THR A 219 -0.30 12.48 -30.93
C THR A 219 -0.15 11.81 -32.29
N GLY A 220 -0.34 10.48 -32.35
CA GLY A 220 -0.05 9.66 -33.54
C GLY A 220 1.42 9.25 -33.64
N GLU A 221 2.30 9.74 -32.77
CA GLU A 221 3.70 9.30 -32.71
C GLU A 221 3.80 7.99 -31.93
N GLU A 222 4.34 6.96 -32.57
CA GLU A 222 4.58 5.66 -31.94
C GLU A 222 6.07 5.46 -31.64
N ILE A 223 6.36 4.85 -30.50
CA ILE A 223 7.70 4.45 -30.11
C ILE A 223 7.70 2.97 -29.74
N VAL A 224 8.82 2.30 -29.99
CA VAL A 224 9.05 0.91 -29.60
C VAL A 224 10.17 0.87 -28.58
N ILE A 225 9.95 0.15 -27.47
CA ILE A 225 10.91 -0.07 -26.43
C ILE A 225 11.11 -1.57 -26.29
N GLU A 226 12.36 -2.04 -26.42
CA GLU A 226 12.71 -3.44 -26.19
C GLU A 226 12.59 -3.79 -24.71
N CYS A 227 12.06 -4.96 -24.41
CA CYS A 227 12.04 -5.52 -23.05
C CYS A 227 11.95 -7.03 -23.08
N ASP A 228 12.41 -7.63 -21.97
CA ASP A 228 12.31 -9.06 -21.68
C ASP A 228 11.09 -9.36 -20.82
N ASP A 229 10.77 -8.45 -19.87
CA ASP A 229 9.64 -8.56 -18.96
C ASP A 229 8.91 -7.23 -18.79
N VAL A 230 7.61 -7.30 -18.45
CA VAL A 230 6.77 -6.14 -18.16
C VAL A 230 6.07 -6.32 -16.81
N LEU A 231 6.13 -5.29 -15.97
CA LEU A 231 5.43 -5.23 -14.69
C LEU A 231 4.26 -4.25 -14.79
N LEU A 232 3.04 -4.73 -14.55
CA LEU A 232 1.82 -3.94 -14.60
C LEU A 232 1.47 -3.41 -13.21
N ALA A 233 1.73 -2.14 -12.95
CA ALA A 233 1.42 -1.44 -11.71
C ALA A 233 0.35 -0.34 -11.92
N ILE A 234 -0.73 -0.69 -12.62
CA ILE A 234 -1.77 0.23 -13.11
C ILE A 234 -3.00 0.34 -12.18
N GLY A 235 -2.85 -0.10 -10.95
CA GLY A 235 -3.88 -0.03 -9.91
C GLY A 235 -4.38 -1.40 -9.47
N GLN A 236 -5.26 -1.37 -8.49
CA GLN A 236 -5.78 -2.54 -7.79
C GLN A 236 -7.30 -2.43 -7.64
N ASP A 237 -7.97 -3.55 -7.49
CA ASP A 237 -9.40 -3.65 -7.20
C ASP A 237 -9.65 -4.57 -6.01
N ASN A 238 -10.78 -4.39 -5.36
CA ASN A 238 -11.27 -5.28 -4.34
C ASN A 238 -11.71 -6.61 -4.97
N ALA A 239 -11.67 -7.67 -4.18
CA ALA A 239 -12.13 -8.97 -4.59
C ALA A 239 -12.77 -9.71 -3.41
N PHE A 240 -14.06 -9.97 -3.51
CA PHE A 240 -14.85 -10.64 -2.49
C PHE A 240 -15.56 -11.90 -3.01
N PRO A 241 -14.87 -12.84 -3.69
CA PRO A 241 -15.50 -14.03 -4.25
C PRO A 241 -16.05 -14.99 -3.17
N TRP A 242 -15.64 -14.79 -1.94
CA TRP A 242 -16.00 -15.56 -0.75
C TRP A 242 -17.16 -14.95 0.05
N ILE A 243 -17.69 -13.80 -0.36
CA ILE A 243 -18.90 -13.21 0.23
C ILE A 243 -20.11 -13.65 -0.59
N GLU A 244 -21.04 -14.31 0.06
CA GLU A 244 -22.26 -14.80 -0.57
C GLU A 244 -23.21 -13.66 -0.93
N LYS A 245 -23.80 -13.72 -2.11
CA LYS A 245 -24.65 -12.65 -2.64
C LYS A 245 -25.91 -12.34 -1.80
N ASN A 246 -26.38 -13.31 -1.00
CA ASN A 246 -27.62 -13.20 -0.25
C ASN A 246 -27.41 -12.97 1.25
N ILE A 247 -26.21 -12.59 1.67
CA ILE A 247 -25.86 -12.43 3.08
C ILE A 247 -26.35 -11.09 3.67
N GLY A 248 -26.89 -10.19 2.85
CA GLY A 248 -27.37 -8.88 3.30
C GLY A 248 -26.33 -7.77 3.22
N ILE A 249 -25.19 -8.01 2.58
CA ILE A 249 -24.19 -6.97 2.26
C ILE A 249 -24.47 -6.45 0.86
N GLU A 250 -24.66 -5.14 0.75
CA GLU A 250 -24.87 -4.46 -0.52
C GLU A 250 -23.52 -3.99 -1.10
N PHE A 251 -23.40 -4.11 -2.42
CA PHE A 251 -22.25 -3.66 -3.20
C PHE A 251 -22.70 -2.62 -4.24
N ASN A 252 -21.83 -1.68 -4.53
CA ASN A 252 -22.06 -0.70 -5.58
C ASN A 252 -21.69 -1.26 -6.97
N GLU A 253 -21.82 -0.44 -8.02
CA GLU A 253 -21.54 -0.82 -9.40
C GLU A 253 -20.06 -1.20 -9.69
N TRP A 254 -19.15 -0.93 -8.76
CA TRP A 254 -17.72 -1.28 -8.84
C TRP A 254 -17.34 -2.46 -7.93
N ASP A 255 -18.33 -3.26 -7.50
CA ASP A 255 -18.13 -4.36 -6.56
C ASP A 255 -17.46 -3.93 -5.23
N CYS A 256 -17.60 -2.67 -4.83
CA CYS A 256 -17.19 -2.19 -3.50
C CYS A 256 -18.37 -2.27 -2.52
N PRO A 257 -18.15 -2.71 -1.27
CA PRO A 257 -19.23 -2.76 -0.28
C PRO A 257 -19.75 -1.35 0.04
N ILE A 258 -21.06 -1.26 0.28
CA ILE A 258 -21.66 -0.03 0.78
C ILE A 258 -21.41 0.03 2.28
N VAL A 259 -20.58 0.98 2.71
CA VAL A 259 -20.10 1.13 4.07
C VAL A 259 -20.35 2.56 4.56
N ASP A 260 -20.88 2.71 5.77
CA ASP A 260 -21.01 4.00 6.41
C ASP A 260 -19.63 4.55 6.80
N LYS A 261 -19.34 5.79 6.41
CA LYS A 261 -18.01 6.40 6.57
C LYS A 261 -17.63 6.76 8.00
N THR A 262 -18.61 6.83 8.90
CA THR A 262 -18.40 7.13 10.31
C THR A 262 -18.26 5.85 11.12
N THR A 263 -19.16 4.91 10.86
CA THR A 263 -19.27 3.69 11.68
C THR A 263 -18.52 2.51 11.10
N MET A 264 -18.02 2.58 9.87
CA MET A 264 -17.40 1.45 9.16
C MET A 264 -18.33 0.24 8.99
N GLN A 265 -19.62 0.36 9.33
CA GLN A 265 -20.62 -0.70 9.22
C GLN A 265 -21.11 -0.84 7.78
N SER A 266 -21.23 -2.07 7.33
CA SER A 266 -21.91 -2.39 6.06
C SER A 266 -23.43 -2.39 6.21
N SER A 267 -24.16 -2.73 5.15
CA SER A 267 -25.60 -2.99 5.22
C SER A 267 -25.98 -4.21 6.09
N HIS A 268 -25.03 -5.11 6.38
CA HIS A 268 -25.22 -6.19 7.35
C HIS A 268 -24.77 -5.73 8.76
N PRO A 269 -25.64 -5.79 9.80
CA PRO A 269 -25.40 -5.16 11.10
C PRO A 269 -24.17 -5.68 11.85
N LYS A 270 -23.77 -6.93 11.64
CA LYS A 270 -22.58 -7.53 12.30
C LYS A 270 -21.28 -7.34 11.53
N VAL A 271 -21.30 -6.77 10.31
CA VAL A 271 -20.12 -6.76 9.42
C VAL A 271 -19.66 -5.34 9.16
N PHE A 272 -18.39 -5.13 9.49
CA PHE A 272 -17.67 -3.87 9.33
C PHE A 272 -16.56 -4.02 8.32
N PHE A 273 -16.28 -2.97 7.55
CA PHE A 273 -15.18 -2.93 6.59
C PHE A 273 -14.26 -1.74 6.86
N GLY A 274 -13.00 -1.87 6.49
CA GLY A 274 -12.05 -0.75 6.58
C GLY A 274 -10.81 -0.97 5.73
N GLY A 275 -9.99 0.08 5.66
CA GLY A 275 -8.86 0.12 4.74
C GLY A 275 -9.30 0.02 3.29
N ASP A 276 -8.42 -0.50 2.45
CA ASP A 276 -8.67 -0.62 1.02
C ASP A 276 -9.86 -1.53 0.68
N ALA A 277 -10.25 -2.42 1.59
CA ALA A 277 -11.42 -3.28 1.41
C ALA A 277 -12.74 -2.50 1.33
N ALA A 278 -12.81 -1.31 1.94
CA ALA A 278 -14.02 -0.49 1.96
C ALA A 278 -14.10 0.46 0.75
N TRP A 279 -13.03 1.17 0.44
CA TRP A 279 -13.05 2.26 -0.54
C TRP A 279 -11.98 2.18 -1.64
N GLY A 280 -11.24 1.08 -1.71
CA GLY A 280 -10.13 0.90 -2.66
C GLY A 280 -8.78 1.36 -2.10
N PRO A 281 -7.72 1.29 -2.93
CA PRO A 281 -6.36 1.52 -2.48
C PRO A 281 -6.10 2.94 -1.98
N GLU A 282 -5.64 3.02 -0.73
CA GLU A 282 -5.22 4.23 -0.03
C GLU A 282 -3.88 3.97 0.69
N ASN A 283 -3.48 4.84 1.60
CA ASN A 283 -2.26 4.65 2.38
C ASN A 283 -2.53 3.91 3.71
N ILE A 284 -1.45 3.49 4.37
CA ILE A 284 -1.50 2.74 5.63
C ILE A 284 -2.20 3.54 6.74
N ILE A 285 -1.97 4.87 6.79
CA ILE A 285 -2.54 5.75 7.82
C ILE A 285 -4.07 5.75 7.76
N TRP A 286 -4.66 5.76 6.55
CA TRP A 286 -6.10 5.64 6.38
C TRP A 286 -6.61 4.27 6.82
N ALA A 287 -5.88 3.20 6.49
CA ALA A 287 -6.26 1.86 6.94
C ALA A 287 -6.27 1.76 8.48
N VAL A 288 -5.28 2.34 9.16
CA VAL A 288 -5.21 2.44 10.62
C VAL A 288 -6.37 3.28 11.16
N ALA A 289 -6.63 4.47 10.58
CA ALA A 289 -7.75 5.32 11.01
C ALA A 289 -9.10 4.61 10.88
N HIS A 290 -9.33 3.87 9.78
CA HIS A 290 -10.54 3.07 9.61
C HIS A 290 -10.63 1.95 10.64
N GLY A 291 -9.51 1.33 11.00
CA GLY A 291 -9.44 0.32 12.06
C GLY A 291 -9.88 0.88 13.42
N HIS A 292 -9.39 2.07 13.80
CA HIS A 292 -9.82 2.75 15.03
C HIS A 292 -11.33 3.05 15.02
N GLN A 293 -11.86 3.58 13.91
CA GLN A 293 -13.29 3.87 13.82
C GLN A 293 -14.14 2.60 13.87
N ALA A 294 -13.68 1.52 13.22
CA ALA A 294 -14.36 0.24 13.27
C ALA A 294 -14.35 -0.38 14.68
N ALA A 295 -13.24 -0.27 15.41
CA ALA A 295 -13.15 -0.78 16.78
C ALA A 295 -14.16 -0.10 17.70
N ILE A 296 -14.29 1.24 17.63
CA ILE A 296 -15.32 1.98 18.39
C ILE A 296 -16.71 1.48 18.02
N SER A 297 -16.99 1.28 16.72
CA SER A 297 -18.30 0.80 16.29
C SER A 297 -18.60 -0.62 16.73
N ILE A 298 -17.60 -1.49 16.71
CA ILE A 298 -17.75 -2.89 17.17
C ILE A 298 -18.01 -2.91 18.67
N ASP A 299 -17.31 -2.10 19.47
CA ASP A 299 -17.54 -1.97 20.91
C ASP A 299 -18.95 -1.47 21.21
N ASN A 300 -19.38 -0.39 20.56
CA ASN A 300 -20.74 0.13 20.68
C ASN A 300 -21.80 -0.93 20.28
N PHE A 301 -21.57 -1.63 19.16
CA PHE A 301 -22.47 -2.67 18.69
C PHE A 301 -22.62 -3.82 19.70
N CYS A 302 -21.51 -4.31 20.23
CA CYS A 302 -21.50 -5.41 21.20
C CYS A 302 -22.04 -5.00 22.59
N SER A 303 -22.05 -3.69 22.86
CA SER A 303 -22.56 -3.13 24.12
C SER A 303 -23.99 -2.57 24.00
N ASP A 304 -24.68 -2.78 22.89
CA ASP A 304 -26.02 -2.21 22.58
C ASP A 304 -26.08 -0.67 22.68
N VAL A 305 -24.99 0.00 22.32
CA VAL A 305 -24.87 1.46 22.25
C VAL A 305 -25.05 1.94 20.81
N ASP A 306 -25.59 3.16 20.64
CA ASP A 306 -25.70 3.77 19.30
C ASP A 306 -24.32 3.88 18.64
N LEU A 307 -24.19 3.38 17.41
CA LEU A 307 -22.92 3.45 16.67
C LEU A 307 -22.43 4.87 16.39
N PHE A 308 -23.33 5.85 16.45
CA PHE A 308 -22.99 7.27 16.29
C PHE A 308 -22.65 7.95 17.61
N ASP A 309 -22.78 7.27 18.74
CA ASP A 309 -22.27 7.76 20.02
C ASP A 309 -20.75 7.59 20.05
N ARG A 310 -20.06 8.63 19.56
CA ARG A 310 -18.59 8.63 19.43
C ARG A 310 -17.98 9.43 20.56
N PRO A 311 -16.87 8.96 21.15
CA PRO A 311 -16.09 9.81 22.02
C PRO A 311 -15.69 11.08 21.27
N PRO A 312 -15.68 12.25 21.91
CA PRO A 312 -15.17 13.45 21.27
C PRO A 312 -13.74 13.17 20.79
N PRO A 313 -13.33 13.71 19.63
CA PRO A 313 -11.96 13.58 19.19
C PRO A 313 -11.06 14.09 20.32
N LEU A 314 -10.38 13.19 20.97
CA LEU A 314 -9.39 13.51 21.95
C LEU A 314 -8.22 14.15 21.23
N THR A 315 -8.32 15.42 21.04
CA THR A 315 -7.16 16.27 21.04
C THR A 315 -6.58 16.26 22.44
N ASN A 316 -6.03 15.19 22.79
CA ASN A 316 -5.17 15.15 23.92
C ASN A 316 -3.81 15.65 23.51
N LEU A 317 -3.86 16.78 23.02
CA LEU A 317 -2.71 17.55 22.99
C LEU A 317 -2.30 17.87 24.36
N VAL A 318 -1.79 17.01 25.00
CA VAL A 318 -1.61 17.55 26.06
C VAL A 318 -0.32 17.70 26.47
N SER A 319 -0.17 18.62 26.31
CA SER A 319 -0.14 19.53 27.34
C SER A 319 0.16 18.81 28.62
N GLN A 320 -0.39 17.73 28.75
CA GLN A 320 0.02 16.92 29.80
C GLN A 320 1.38 16.39 29.74
N LYS A 321 1.87 16.21 28.67
CA LYS A 321 3.25 16.12 28.52
C LYS A 321 3.95 17.18 29.19
N MET A 322 3.18 18.20 29.31
CA MET A 322 3.73 19.26 29.41
C MET A 322 3.59 19.67 30.72
N GLY A 323 3.07 19.45 31.50
CA GLY A 323 3.23 19.97 32.81
C GLY A 323 4.18 21.17 32.90
N ILE A 324 4.40 21.71 31.76
CA ILE A 324 5.53 22.52 31.48
C ILE A 324 5.09 23.71 30.73
N HIS A 325 4.12 24.30 31.13
CA HIS A 325 3.68 25.56 30.58
C HIS A 325 4.56 26.71 30.98
N GLU A 326 5.56 26.47 31.78
CA GLU A 326 6.58 27.43 32.15
C GLU A 326 7.78 27.44 31.22
N TRP A 327 7.60 26.90 30.04
CA TRP A 327 8.62 26.99 29.06
C TRP A 327 8.88 28.43 28.66
N SER A 328 10.04 28.85 28.94
CA SER A 328 10.58 29.95 28.20
C SER A 328 10.88 29.47 26.81
N TYR A 329 10.31 30.09 25.81
CA TYR A 329 10.67 29.94 24.42
C TYR A 329 12.04 30.55 24.13
N ASP A 330 12.91 30.61 25.12
CA ASP A 330 14.27 31.10 25.02
C ASP A 330 15.21 30.04 24.38
N ASN A 331 14.64 29.01 23.76
CA ASN A 331 15.43 28.13 22.93
C ASN A 331 15.83 28.89 21.68
N ASP A 332 17.11 29.06 21.48
CA ASP A 332 17.67 29.47 20.20
C ASP A 332 17.26 28.44 19.16
N ILE A 333 16.15 28.72 18.46
CA ILE A 333 15.67 27.86 17.40
C ILE A 333 16.71 27.89 16.28
N SER A 334 17.22 26.75 15.94
CA SER A 334 18.16 26.64 14.85
C SER A 334 17.54 27.12 13.53
N GLN A 335 18.27 28.00 12.82
CA GLN A 335 17.91 28.47 11.47
C GLN A 335 18.51 27.57 10.37
N GLU A 336 19.16 26.48 10.75
CA GLU A 336 19.75 25.53 9.81
C GLU A 336 18.70 24.86 8.93
N ALA A 337 19.09 24.43 7.74
CA ALA A 337 18.24 23.67 6.86
C ALA A 337 17.85 22.32 7.49
N ARG A 338 16.74 21.74 7.03
CA ARG A 338 16.36 20.40 7.42
C ARG A 338 17.48 19.42 7.08
N LEU A 339 17.78 18.52 8.00
CA LEU A 339 18.73 17.44 7.74
C LEU A 339 18.08 16.38 6.87
N ASP A 340 18.81 15.91 5.87
CA ASP A 340 18.41 14.75 5.07
C ASP A 340 18.74 13.47 5.83
N VAL A 341 17.87 12.47 5.68
CA VAL A 341 18.10 11.15 6.27
C VAL A 341 19.29 10.50 5.56
N PRO A 342 20.28 9.98 6.30
CA PRO A 342 21.41 9.28 5.68
C PRO A 342 20.95 8.05 4.89
N HIS A 343 21.48 7.88 3.69
CA HIS A 343 21.22 6.72 2.84
C HIS A 343 22.40 5.74 2.83
N ALA A 344 22.10 4.46 2.58
CA ALA A 344 23.09 3.44 2.33
C ALA A 344 23.90 3.72 1.05
N ASP A 345 25.08 3.11 0.92
CA ASP A 345 25.82 3.20 -0.33
C ASP A 345 25.00 2.64 -1.50
N LEU A 346 24.82 3.45 -2.55
CA LEU A 346 23.94 3.11 -3.66
C LEU A 346 24.35 1.80 -4.35
N LYS A 347 25.65 1.55 -4.53
CA LYS A 347 26.12 0.33 -5.21
C LYS A 347 25.85 -0.91 -4.39
N GLU A 348 25.99 -0.83 -3.07
CA GLU A 348 25.67 -1.93 -2.18
C GLU A 348 24.15 -2.18 -2.14
N ALA A 349 23.38 -1.11 -1.97
CA ALA A 349 21.92 -1.17 -1.92
C ALA A 349 21.27 -1.74 -3.21
N LEU A 350 21.82 -1.41 -4.38
CA LEU A 350 21.32 -1.94 -5.67
C LEU A 350 21.59 -3.44 -5.88
N ASN A 351 22.43 -4.05 -5.06
CA ASN A 351 22.75 -5.49 -5.13
C ASN A 351 22.15 -6.30 -3.98
N ASP A 352 21.39 -5.68 -3.09
CA ASP A 352 20.78 -6.36 -1.94
C ASP A 352 19.30 -5.97 -1.79
N LEU A 353 18.43 -6.96 -1.90
CA LEU A 353 16.97 -6.81 -1.73
C LEU A 353 16.55 -6.48 -0.30
N LYS A 354 17.42 -6.72 0.69
CA LYS A 354 17.10 -6.59 2.11
C LYS A 354 17.84 -5.45 2.79
N MET A 355 18.82 -4.84 2.12
CA MET A 355 19.55 -3.71 2.67
C MET A 355 18.63 -2.49 2.78
N GLU A 356 18.37 -2.04 4.00
CA GLU A 356 17.62 -0.83 4.25
C GLU A 356 18.32 0.38 3.62
N VAL A 357 17.57 1.14 2.82
CA VAL A 357 18.12 2.29 2.07
C VAL A 357 18.21 3.52 2.96
N GLU A 358 17.17 3.82 3.72
CA GLU A 358 17.14 4.95 4.65
C GLU A 358 17.62 4.50 6.03
N LEU A 359 18.84 4.96 6.44
CA LEU A 359 19.49 4.47 7.66
C LEU A 359 18.99 5.14 8.94
N GLY A 360 18.16 6.18 8.82
CA GLY A 360 17.74 6.99 9.97
C GLY A 360 18.83 7.92 10.50
N PHE A 361 18.52 8.69 11.54
CA PHE A 361 19.45 9.56 12.21
C PHE A 361 20.15 8.85 13.35
N ASP A 362 21.46 9.10 13.51
CA ASP A 362 22.13 8.81 14.76
C ASP A 362 21.70 9.79 15.88
N GLU A 363 22.15 9.54 17.11
CA GLU A 363 21.77 10.37 18.26
C GLU A 363 22.12 11.85 18.07
N LYS A 364 23.25 12.14 17.44
CA LYS A 364 23.73 13.51 17.23
C LYS A 364 22.85 14.23 16.19
N LEU A 365 22.63 13.62 15.03
CA LEU A 365 21.78 14.18 13.98
C LEU A 365 20.33 14.32 14.44
N ALA A 366 19.82 13.33 15.19
CA ALA A 366 18.48 13.40 15.77
C ALA A 366 18.33 14.58 16.75
N LEU A 367 19.36 14.84 17.58
CA LEU A 367 19.38 15.99 18.48
C LEU A 367 19.45 17.33 17.72
N GLU A 368 20.29 17.42 16.69
CA GLU A 368 20.40 18.60 15.84
C GLU A 368 19.06 18.92 15.15
N GLU A 369 18.38 17.92 14.57
CA GLU A 369 17.07 18.10 13.94
C GLU A 369 15.99 18.46 14.97
N ALA A 370 16.02 17.88 16.17
CA ALA A 370 15.10 18.19 17.24
C ALA A 370 15.22 19.67 17.72
N GLN A 371 16.38 20.29 17.62
CA GLN A 371 16.60 21.72 17.96
C GLN A 371 15.91 22.67 16.98
N ARG A 372 15.44 22.20 15.84
CA ARG A 372 14.63 22.97 14.88
C ARG A 372 13.14 22.97 15.23
N CYS A 373 12.74 22.18 16.24
CA CYS A 373 11.34 22.04 16.61
C CYS A 373 10.77 23.34 17.19
N LEU A 374 9.65 23.80 16.61
CA LEU A 374 8.93 25.00 17.04
C LEU A 374 7.90 24.72 18.14
N ASN A 375 7.81 23.49 18.63
CA ASN A 375 6.80 23.07 19.60
C ASN A 375 5.35 23.47 19.21
N CYS A 376 4.98 23.20 17.96
CA CYS A 376 3.68 23.59 17.38
C CYS A 376 2.49 22.80 17.96
N ASP A 377 2.72 21.89 18.87
CA ASP A 377 1.72 21.10 19.58
C ASP A 377 1.14 21.83 20.82
N MET A 378 1.47 23.08 21.02
CA MET A 378 0.98 23.91 22.11
C MET A 378 -0.15 24.86 21.70
#